data_28dc905acd07aa8a607386f2d73ab755
#
_entry.id   28dc905acd07aa8a607386f2d73ab755
#
_cell.length_a   1.000
_cell.length_b   1.000
_cell.length_c   1.000
_cell.angle_alpha   90.00
_cell.angle_beta   90.00
_cell.angle_gamma   90.00
#
_symmetry.space_group_name_H-M   'P 1'
#
loop_
_entity.id
_entity.type
_entity.pdbx_description
1 polymer ?
#
loop_
_entity_poly.entity_id
_entity_poly.type
_entity_poly.pdbx_seq_one_letter_code
_entity_poly.pdbx_strand_id
1 'polypeptide(L)'
;MDMRVIIVSIFVFLLMGNTETKISLDSVLKKFSWKKRVVLLIAEDSDTELINGVDVFFKEEICRNIDRNLELYKIIGSQISQYEIPEKFRQKRGMWLIGYDGYDKAYSSDLSLLEELYQIIDKMPIRQNEMLNGVSSCD
;
A
#
# COMPACT_ATOMS: atom_id res chain seq x y z
N MET A 1 -48.41 14.22 -20.74
CA MET A 1 -47.13 13.57 -20.46
C MET A 1 -47.38 12.15 -19.99
N ASP A 2 -46.89 11.18 -20.70
CA ASP A 2 -47.16 9.77 -20.40
C ASP A 2 -46.36 9.33 -19.16
N MET A 3 -47.02 8.80 -18.15
CA MET A 3 -46.43 8.36 -16.90
C MET A 3 -45.37 7.26 -17.11
N ARG A 4 -45.42 6.54 -18.21
CA ARG A 4 -44.45 5.52 -18.61
C ARG A 4 -43.08 6.10 -18.94
N VAL A 5 -43.03 7.28 -19.54
CA VAL A 5 -41.77 7.97 -19.89
C VAL A 5 -41.04 8.47 -18.65
N ILE A 6 -41.77 8.94 -17.64
CA ILE A 6 -41.25 9.44 -16.38
C ILE A 6 -40.57 8.28 -15.60
N ILE A 7 -41.21 7.10 -15.57
CA ILE A 7 -40.70 5.91 -14.86
C ILE A 7 -39.40 5.42 -15.48
N VAL A 8 -39.32 5.39 -16.83
CA VAL A 8 -38.13 4.98 -17.55
C VAL A 8 -36.96 5.96 -17.30
N SER A 9 -37.23 7.25 -17.29
CA SER A 9 -36.20 8.27 -17.00
C SER A 9 -35.66 8.18 -15.57
N ILE A 10 -36.51 7.92 -14.59
CA ILE A 10 -36.11 7.73 -13.19
C ILE A 10 -35.27 6.47 -13.04
N PHE A 11 -35.64 5.39 -13.73
CA PHE A 11 -34.92 4.12 -13.67
C PHE A 11 -33.52 4.22 -14.30
N VAL A 12 -33.39 4.90 -15.41
CA VAL A 12 -32.09 5.15 -16.05
C VAL A 12 -31.21 6.03 -15.16
N PHE A 13 -31.76 7.02 -14.49
CA PHE A 13 -31.02 7.87 -13.58
C PHE A 13 -30.50 7.11 -12.33
N LEU A 14 -31.30 6.19 -11.79
CA LEU A 14 -30.89 5.31 -10.69
C LEU A 14 -29.78 4.35 -11.08
N LEU A 15 -29.78 3.83 -12.32
CA LEU A 15 -28.71 2.97 -12.82
C LEU A 15 -27.39 3.74 -13.02
N MET A 16 -27.42 4.99 -13.45
CA MET A 16 -26.22 5.81 -13.63
C MET A 16 -25.63 6.31 -12.30
N GLY A 17 -26.42 6.41 -11.23
CA GLY A 17 -25.98 6.85 -9.90
C GLY A 17 -25.21 5.80 -9.09
N ASN A 18 -25.13 4.54 -9.56
CA ASN A 18 -24.56 3.43 -8.81
C ASN A 18 -23.18 2.97 -9.31
N THR A 19 -22.54 3.70 -10.20
CA THR A 19 -21.15 3.40 -10.61
C THR A 19 -20.17 3.95 -9.59
N GLU A 20 -19.67 3.09 -8.71
CA GLU A 20 -18.59 3.43 -7.78
C GLU A 20 -17.26 3.45 -8.54
N THR A 21 -16.52 4.55 -8.39
CA THR A 21 -15.17 4.67 -8.92
C THR A 21 -14.19 4.08 -7.92
N LYS A 22 -13.45 3.04 -8.33
CA LYS A 22 -12.42 2.43 -7.51
C LYS A 22 -11.14 3.28 -7.52
N ILE A 23 -10.39 3.20 -6.42
CA ILE A 23 -9.08 3.82 -6.29
C ILE A 23 -8.06 2.92 -6.97
N SER A 24 -7.28 3.46 -7.90
CA SER A 24 -6.19 2.70 -8.54
C SER A 24 -5.00 2.58 -7.59
N LEU A 25 -4.69 1.38 -7.13
CA LEU A 25 -3.51 1.13 -6.31
C LEU A 25 -2.22 1.45 -7.08
N ASP A 26 -2.17 1.13 -8.36
CA ASP A 26 -1.02 1.47 -9.20
C ASP A 26 -0.75 2.98 -9.22
N SER A 27 -1.81 3.78 -9.34
CA SER A 27 -1.69 5.24 -9.29
C SER A 27 -1.24 5.75 -7.92
N VAL A 28 -1.71 5.13 -6.85
CA VAL A 28 -1.27 5.47 -5.48
C VAL A 28 0.23 5.19 -5.31
N LEU A 29 0.68 4.02 -5.71
CA LEU A 29 2.10 3.63 -5.61
C LEU A 29 2.99 4.52 -6.48
N LYS A 30 2.54 4.93 -7.65
CA LYS A 30 3.28 5.86 -8.52
C LYS A 30 3.51 7.24 -7.87
N LYS A 31 2.60 7.69 -7.02
CA LYS A 31 2.77 8.95 -6.29
C LYS A 31 3.94 8.92 -5.31
N PHE A 32 4.30 7.74 -4.82
CA PHE A 32 5.45 7.55 -3.95
C PHE A 32 6.78 7.42 -4.71
N SER A 33 6.74 7.07 -6.01
CA SER A 33 7.93 6.82 -6.81
C SER A 33 8.92 7.98 -6.72
N TRP A 34 10.18 7.65 -6.42
CA TRP A 34 11.30 8.58 -6.24
C TRP A 34 11.15 9.54 -5.05
N LYS A 35 10.14 9.34 -4.22
CA LYS A 35 9.90 10.10 -2.98
C LYS A 35 10.04 9.25 -1.76
N LYS A 36 9.45 8.05 -1.79
CA LYS A 36 9.39 7.12 -0.66
C LYS A 36 9.52 5.68 -1.13
N ARG A 37 10.12 4.85 -0.27
CA ARG A 37 9.91 3.41 -0.30
C ARG A 37 8.63 3.11 0.47
N VAL A 38 7.93 2.06 0.10
CA VAL A 38 6.63 1.74 0.69
C VAL A 38 6.61 0.31 1.17
N VAL A 39 6.12 0.08 2.38
CA VAL A 39 5.61 -1.23 2.78
C VAL A 39 4.11 -1.22 2.51
N LEU A 40 3.67 -2.02 1.57
CA LEU A 40 2.27 -2.22 1.24
C LEU A 40 1.75 -3.42 2.03
N LEU A 41 0.75 -3.20 2.86
CA LEU A 41 0.05 -4.27 3.59
C LEU A 41 -1.35 -4.45 3.01
N ILE A 42 -1.66 -5.65 2.56
CA ILE A 42 -3.02 -6.06 2.17
C ILE A 42 -3.42 -7.22 3.07
N ALA A 43 -4.45 -7.03 3.87
CA ALA A 43 -4.87 -8.00 4.88
C ALA A 43 -6.38 -8.00 5.08
N GLU A 44 -6.92 -9.14 5.49
CA GLU A 44 -8.29 -9.23 5.97
C GLU A 44 -8.38 -8.74 7.42
N ASP A 45 -9.57 -8.37 7.88
CA ASP A 45 -9.77 -7.95 9.27
C ASP A 45 -9.37 -9.04 10.28
N SER A 46 -9.44 -10.30 9.88
CA SER A 46 -9.06 -11.45 10.71
C SER A 46 -7.55 -11.65 10.87
N ASP A 47 -6.74 -11.00 10.03
CA ASP A 47 -5.27 -11.07 10.07
C ASP A 47 -4.69 -10.18 11.18
N THR A 48 -5.19 -10.31 12.40
CA THR A 48 -4.89 -9.42 13.52
C THR A 48 -3.42 -9.43 13.93
N GLU A 49 -2.77 -10.58 13.91
CA GLU A 49 -1.35 -10.71 14.23
C GLU A 49 -0.49 -9.93 13.22
N LEU A 50 -0.77 -10.11 11.94
CA LEU A 50 -0.06 -9.43 10.86
C LEU A 50 -0.26 -7.91 10.95
N ILE A 51 -1.50 -7.46 11.08
CA ILE A 51 -1.85 -6.03 11.15
C ILE A 51 -1.20 -5.39 12.36
N ASN A 52 -1.34 -5.98 13.55
CA ASN A 52 -0.79 -5.45 14.79
C ASN A 52 0.74 -5.44 14.76
N GLY A 53 1.37 -6.50 14.26
CA GLY A 53 2.82 -6.57 14.15
C GLY A 53 3.42 -5.50 13.25
N VAL A 54 2.76 -5.22 12.12
CA VAL A 54 3.18 -4.14 11.21
C VAL A 54 3.01 -2.76 11.88
N ASP A 55 1.87 -2.51 12.53
CA ASP A 55 1.60 -1.24 13.20
C ASP A 55 2.61 -0.98 14.33
N VAL A 56 2.91 -2.00 15.14
CA VAL A 56 3.92 -1.91 16.22
C VAL A 56 5.30 -1.61 15.64
N PHE A 57 5.70 -2.30 14.59
CA PHE A 57 6.99 -2.07 13.92
C PHE A 57 7.13 -0.61 13.47
N PHE A 58 6.13 -0.07 12.77
CA PHE A 58 6.20 1.31 12.28
C PHE A 58 6.13 2.34 13.40
N LYS A 59 5.52 2.02 14.53
CA LYS A 59 5.49 2.87 15.71
C LYS A 59 6.82 2.85 16.47
N GLU A 60 7.40 1.67 16.68
CA GLU A 60 8.63 1.51 17.47
C GLU A 60 9.89 1.89 16.69
N GLU A 61 9.92 1.62 15.39
CA GLU A 61 11.08 1.86 14.52
C GLU A 61 10.94 3.14 13.70
N ILE A 62 10.21 4.12 14.19
CA ILE A 62 9.90 5.34 13.44
C ILE A 62 11.14 6.06 12.93
N CYS A 63 12.18 6.18 13.75
CA CYS A 63 13.42 6.83 13.40
C CYS A 63 14.13 6.10 12.25
N ARG A 64 14.30 4.79 12.36
CA ARG A 64 14.95 3.96 11.33
C ARG A 64 14.17 3.92 10.03
N ASN A 65 12.84 4.00 10.11
CA ASN A 65 11.98 4.08 8.94
C ASN A 65 12.10 5.43 8.24
N ILE A 66 12.19 6.52 9.00
CA ILE A 66 12.45 7.86 8.45
C ILE A 66 13.80 7.92 7.74
N ASP A 67 14.86 7.36 8.34
CA ASP A 67 16.18 7.27 7.73
C ASP A 67 16.16 6.60 6.35
N ARG A 68 15.32 5.59 6.20
CA ARG A 68 15.18 4.82 4.95
C ARG A 68 14.10 5.36 4.04
N ASN A 69 13.51 6.48 4.41
CA ASN A 69 12.43 7.11 3.64
C ASN A 69 11.28 6.15 3.37
N LEU A 70 10.90 5.38 4.41
CA LEU A 70 9.95 4.28 4.34
C LEU A 70 8.58 4.68 4.89
N GLU A 71 7.54 4.48 4.08
CA GLU A 71 6.14 4.72 4.42
C GLU A 71 5.37 3.41 4.50
N LEU A 72 4.37 3.36 5.37
CA LEU A 72 3.40 2.27 5.44
C LEU A 72 2.13 2.64 4.70
N TYR A 73 1.67 1.78 3.80
CA TYR A 73 0.39 1.89 3.14
C TYR A 73 -0.45 0.64 3.38
N LYS A 74 -1.62 0.80 4.01
CA LYS A 74 -2.47 -0.32 4.43
C LYS A 74 -3.78 -0.36 3.67
N ILE A 75 -4.16 -1.55 3.20
CA ILE A 75 -5.48 -1.84 2.62
C ILE A 75 -6.04 -3.04 3.38
N ILE A 76 -7.01 -2.82 4.26
CA ILE A 76 -7.47 -3.82 5.21
C ILE A 76 -8.97 -4.06 5.10
N GLY A 77 -9.38 -5.33 5.07
CA GLY A 77 -10.77 -5.77 5.15
C GLY A 77 -11.63 -5.21 4.04
N SER A 78 -12.69 -4.50 4.40
CA SER A 78 -13.63 -3.90 3.44
C SER A 78 -13.00 -2.85 2.52
N GLN A 79 -11.86 -2.29 2.88
CA GLN A 79 -11.12 -1.35 2.02
C GLN A 79 -10.64 -2.02 0.73
N ILE A 80 -10.39 -3.32 0.75
CA ILE A 80 -9.87 -4.06 -0.42
C ILE A 80 -10.77 -3.89 -1.63
N SER A 81 -12.08 -3.93 -1.43
CA SER A 81 -13.06 -3.76 -2.51
C SER A 81 -13.13 -2.34 -3.10
N GLN A 82 -12.57 -1.35 -2.39
CA GLN A 82 -12.53 0.04 -2.84
C GLN A 82 -11.39 0.32 -3.82
N TYR A 83 -10.45 -0.63 -3.96
CA TYR A 83 -9.26 -0.48 -4.79
C TYR A 83 -9.35 -1.33 -6.05
N GLU A 84 -8.85 -0.77 -7.14
CA GLU A 84 -8.44 -1.54 -8.30
C GLU A 84 -7.00 -2.01 -8.05
N ILE A 85 -6.86 -3.31 -7.74
CA ILE A 85 -5.60 -3.91 -7.32
C ILE A 85 -4.96 -4.61 -8.52
N PRO A 86 -3.71 -4.29 -8.90
CA PRO A 86 -2.98 -5.03 -9.94
C PRO A 86 -2.92 -6.52 -9.64
N GLU A 87 -2.92 -7.34 -10.68
CA GLU A 87 -3.00 -8.79 -10.56
C GLU A 87 -1.89 -9.38 -9.68
N LYS A 88 -0.69 -8.82 -9.74
CA LYS A 88 0.45 -9.26 -8.91
C LYS A 88 0.20 -9.19 -7.40
N PHE A 89 -0.72 -8.35 -6.95
CA PHE A 89 -1.12 -8.22 -5.54
C PHE A 89 -2.49 -8.83 -5.23
N ARG A 90 -3.29 -9.12 -6.26
CA ARG A 90 -4.74 -9.36 -6.11
C ARG A 90 -5.09 -10.62 -5.33
N GLN A 91 -4.34 -11.70 -5.50
CA GLN A 91 -4.67 -13.01 -4.92
C GLN A 91 -3.88 -13.34 -3.67
N LYS A 92 -3.06 -12.40 -3.20
CA LYS A 92 -2.19 -12.61 -2.03
C LYS A 92 -2.58 -11.66 -0.92
N ARG A 93 -2.45 -12.13 0.31
CA ARG A 93 -2.45 -11.30 1.50
C ARG A 93 -1.05 -11.28 2.07
N GLY A 94 -0.69 -10.21 2.72
CA GLY A 94 0.63 -10.04 3.29
C GLY A 94 1.21 -8.66 3.03
N MET A 95 2.52 -8.57 2.99
CA MET A 95 3.21 -7.32 2.81
C MET A 95 4.23 -7.38 1.69
N TRP A 96 4.40 -6.26 1.00
CA TRP A 96 5.39 -6.05 -0.05
C TRP A 96 6.27 -4.86 0.27
N LEU A 97 7.55 -4.98 0.01
CA LEU A 97 8.43 -3.82 -0.07
C LEU A 97 8.44 -3.28 -1.50
N ILE A 98 8.05 -2.03 -1.65
CA ILE A 98 8.07 -1.31 -2.93
C ILE A 98 9.24 -0.34 -2.91
N GLY A 99 10.12 -0.43 -3.91
CA GLY A 99 11.26 0.46 -4.04
C GLY A 99 10.91 1.83 -4.60
N TYR A 100 11.91 2.72 -4.72
CA TYR A 100 11.72 4.04 -5.32
C TYR A 100 11.25 4.01 -6.77
N ASP A 101 11.60 2.97 -7.52
CA ASP A 101 11.14 2.79 -8.90
C ASP A 101 9.67 2.36 -9.02
N GLY A 102 8.99 2.14 -7.90
CA GLY A 102 7.60 1.70 -7.87
C GLY A 102 7.38 0.20 -8.02
N TYR A 103 8.46 -0.59 -8.15
CA TYR A 103 8.38 -2.05 -8.29
C TYR A 103 8.55 -2.75 -6.95
N ASP A 104 7.88 -3.90 -6.80
CA ASP A 104 8.00 -4.76 -5.64
C ASP A 104 9.38 -5.43 -5.59
N LYS A 105 10.00 -5.40 -4.42
CA LYS A 105 11.35 -5.93 -4.17
C LYS A 105 11.35 -7.18 -3.30
N ALA A 106 10.36 -7.34 -2.44
CA ALA A 106 10.22 -8.47 -1.54
C ALA A 106 8.77 -8.63 -1.09
N TYR A 107 8.43 -9.82 -0.66
CA TYR A 107 7.10 -10.18 -0.18
C TYR A 107 7.18 -11.22 0.95
N SER A 108 6.25 -11.11 1.90
CA SER A 108 5.94 -12.20 2.82
C SER A 108 4.46 -12.21 3.17
N SER A 109 3.92 -13.38 3.47
CA SER A 109 2.55 -13.53 3.95
C SER A 109 2.43 -13.32 5.47
N ASP A 110 3.54 -13.19 6.15
CA ASP A 110 3.64 -13.03 7.60
C ASP A 110 4.61 -11.90 7.96
N LEU A 111 5.00 -11.81 9.24
CA LEU A 111 5.88 -10.76 9.74
C LEU A 111 7.37 -10.95 9.38
N SER A 112 7.72 -12.05 8.71
CA SER A 112 9.13 -12.38 8.42
C SER A 112 9.83 -11.31 7.57
N LEU A 113 9.11 -10.63 6.67
CA LEU A 113 9.69 -9.55 5.88
C LEU A 113 10.22 -8.41 6.75
N LEU A 114 9.56 -8.11 7.87
CA LEU A 114 10.00 -7.03 8.77
C LEU A 114 11.37 -7.32 9.38
N GLU A 115 11.68 -8.59 9.62
CA GLU A 115 12.98 -9.00 10.17
C GLU A 115 14.14 -8.76 9.18
N GLU A 116 13.87 -8.86 7.89
CA GLU A 116 14.86 -8.71 6.82
C GLU A 116 14.82 -7.34 6.13
N LEU A 117 13.81 -6.53 6.45
CA LEU A 117 13.47 -5.31 5.71
C LEU A 117 14.65 -4.35 5.57
N TYR A 118 15.33 -4.04 6.67
CA TYR A 118 16.44 -3.09 6.66
C TYR A 118 17.67 -3.64 5.93
N GLN A 119 17.92 -4.93 6.03
CA GLN A 119 19.01 -5.56 5.27
C GLN A 119 18.77 -5.48 3.77
N ILE A 120 17.52 -5.70 3.33
CA ILE A 120 17.15 -5.60 1.92
C ILE A 120 17.31 -4.17 1.43
N ILE A 121 16.78 -3.20 2.18
CA ILE A 121 16.87 -1.78 1.80
C ILE A 121 18.32 -1.31 1.80
N ASP A 122 19.09 -1.64 2.82
CA ASP A 122 20.47 -1.12 2.99
C ASP A 122 21.44 -1.65 1.93
N LYS A 123 21.10 -2.72 1.22
CA LYS A 123 21.85 -3.22 0.06
C LYS A 123 21.49 -2.52 -1.25
N MET A 124 20.43 -1.72 -1.29
CA MET A 124 20.04 -1.00 -2.51
C MET A 124 21.07 0.09 -2.83
N PRO A 125 21.47 0.27 -4.12
CA PRO A 125 22.49 1.26 -4.49
C PRO A 125 22.16 2.68 -4.04
N ILE A 126 20.91 3.11 -4.21
CA ILE A 126 20.47 4.46 -3.79
C ILE A 126 20.56 4.61 -2.27
N ARG A 127 20.19 3.59 -1.52
CA ARG A 127 20.30 3.60 -0.05
C ARG A 127 21.74 3.67 0.42
N GLN A 128 22.64 2.94 -0.23
CA GLN A 128 24.06 3.00 0.09
C GLN A 128 24.61 4.41 -0.12
N ASN A 129 24.20 5.08 -1.19
CA ASN A 129 24.55 6.48 -1.44
C ASN A 129 23.97 7.43 -0.37
N GLU A 130 22.72 7.20 0.05
CA GLU A 130 22.09 7.93 1.16
C GLU A 130 22.89 7.80 2.46
N MET A 131 23.34 6.58 2.80
CA MET A 131 24.13 6.33 4.01
C MET A 131 25.50 7.02 3.99
N LEU A 132 26.13 7.13 2.79
CA LEU A 132 27.40 7.81 2.64
C LEU A 132 27.30 9.33 2.76
N ASN A 133 26.18 9.91 2.31
CA ASN A 133 26.01 11.36 2.15
C ASN A 133 25.05 11.98 3.18
N GLY A 134 24.33 11.14 3.94
CA GLY A 134 23.34 11.56 4.92
C GLY A 134 23.80 11.42 6.36
N VAL A 135 23.12 12.11 7.24
CA VAL A 135 23.24 11.96 8.69
C VAL A 135 22.03 11.18 9.18
N SER A 136 22.28 10.10 9.94
CA SER A 136 21.18 9.32 10.54
C SER A 136 20.45 10.16 11.57
N SER A 137 19.10 10.15 11.53
CA SER A 137 18.25 10.76 12.54
C SER A 137 18.13 9.91 13.80
N CYS A 138 18.76 8.75 13.85
CA CYS A 138 18.60 7.73 14.89
C CYS A 138 19.75 7.65 15.88
N ASP A 139 20.75 8.44 15.75
CA ASP A 139 21.94 8.41 16.63
C ASP A 139 21.81 9.31 17.85
#